data_e170855e2c452e17477370aa4c04eb49
#
_entry.id   e170855e2c452e17477370aa4c04eb49
#
_cell.length_a   1.000
_cell.length_b   1.000
_cell.length_c   1.000
_cell.angle_alpha   90.00
_cell.angle_beta   90.00
_cell.angle_gamma   90.00
#
_symmetry.space_group_name_H-M   'P 1'
#
loop_
_entity.id
_entity.type
_entity.pdbx_description
1 polymer ?
#
loop_
_entity_poly.entity_id
_entity_poly.type
_entity_poly.pdbx_seq_one_letter_code
_entity_poly.pdbx_strand_id
1 'polypeptide(L)'
;MDAIRARLRNLPFFAGLGAETLNAIEEASTWQSLAGGWEVFSQGTPSDALHINLTGRLIVVREGADGADEVVGYIRAGVPVGEMSILSGEPHSASVYALRDTELLTIPRESVDRLINEHGDFAAALARIVLTRARHPKTSFQQSAPRIFAVIATSPSIDVDARVKA
;
A
#
# COMPACT_ATOMS: atom_id res chain seq x y z
N MET A 1 7.19 8.81 22.00
CA MET A 1 6.75 9.59 20.83
C MET A 1 7.90 9.93 19.87
N ASP A 2 9.04 10.42 20.33
CA ASP A 2 10.15 10.81 19.43
C ASP A 2 10.76 9.68 18.57
N ALA A 3 10.83 8.45 19.08
CA ALA A 3 11.41 7.32 18.34
C ALA A 3 10.56 6.89 17.12
N ILE A 4 9.24 6.99 17.20
CA ILE A 4 8.32 6.66 16.10
C ILE A 4 8.45 7.70 14.99
N ARG A 5 8.46 8.98 15.35
CA ARG A 5 8.66 10.09 14.39
C ARG A 5 10.01 10.03 13.68
N ALA A 6 11.06 9.70 14.43
CA ALA A 6 12.39 9.51 13.84
C ALA A 6 12.38 8.34 12.82
N ARG A 7 11.66 7.26 13.13
CA ARG A 7 11.51 6.13 12.22
C ARG A 7 10.70 6.51 10.95
N LEU A 8 9.59 7.25 11.09
CA LEU A 8 8.79 7.70 9.97
C LEU A 8 9.57 8.63 9.03
N ARG A 9 10.32 9.58 9.56
CA ARG A 9 11.13 10.53 8.76
C ARG A 9 12.16 9.87 7.85
N ASN A 10 12.63 8.67 8.21
CA ASN A 10 13.56 7.91 7.40
C ASN A 10 12.90 7.16 6.23
N LEU A 11 11.56 7.15 6.16
CA LEU A 11 10.84 6.50 5.08
C LEU A 11 10.55 7.49 3.94
N PRO A 12 10.67 7.06 2.66
CA PRO A 12 10.61 7.94 1.50
C PRO A 12 9.39 8.85 1.43
N PHE A 13 8.22 8.35 1.80
CA PHE A 13 6.98 9.14 1.77
C PHE A 13 7.01 10.32 2.74
N PHE A 14 7.59 10.13 3.92
CA PHE A 14 7.59 11.12 5.00
C PHE A 14 8.78 12.10 4.94
N ALA A 15 9.80 11.82 4.14
CA ALA A 15 11.07 12.55 4.16
C ALA A 15 10.96 14.05 3.83
N GLY A 16 9.87 14.46 3.14
CA GLY A 16 9.62 15.85 2.77
C GLY A 16 8.51 16.52 3.57
N LEU A 17 7.96 15.86 4.60
CA LEU A 17 6.84 16.39 5.37
C LEU A 17 7.32 17.22 6.58
N GLY A 18 6.62 18.31 6.84
CA GLY A 18 6.83 19.15 8.01
C GLY A 18 6.45 18.48 9.34
N ALA A 19 6.90 19.05 10.43
CA ALA A 19 6.63 18.49 11.76
C ALA A 19 5.13 18.50 12.11
N GLU A 20 4.41 19.54 11.71
CA GLU A 20 2.95 19.67 11.90
C GLU A 20 2.20 18.59 11.14
N THR A 21 2.56 18.36 9.87
CA THR A 21 1.99 17.31 9.03
C THR A 21 2.25 15.92 9.61
N LEU A 22 3.45 15.64 10.09
CA LEU A 22 3.79 14.37 10.73
C LEU A 22 2.99 14.15 12.01
N ASN A 23 2.75 15.21 12.81
CA ASN A 23 1.90 15.13 13.99
C ASN A 23 0.45 14.82 13.60
N ALA A 24 -0.10 15.51 12.62
CA ALA A 24 -1.45 15.29 12.13
C ALA A 24 -1.65 13.86 11.57
N ILE A 25 -0.64 13.32 10.87
CA ILE A 25 -0.66 11.93 10.40
C ILE A 25 -0.65 10.96 11.59
N GLU A 26 0.20 11.18 12.60
CA GLU A 26 0.29 10.32 13.77
C GLU A 26 -1.06 10.28 14.54
N GLU A 27 -1.71 11.43 14.72
CA GLU A 27 -2.99 11.55 15.39
C GLU A 27 -4.15 10.91 14.62
N ALA A 28 -4.09 10.94 13.29
CA ALA A 28 -5.13 10.46 12.40
C ALA A 28 -5.00 8.98 12.03
N SER A 29 -3.90 8.34 12.39
CA SER A 29 -3.56 6.99 11.90
C SER A 29 -3.63 5.93 12.98
N THR A 30 -3.80 4.68 12.54
CA THR A 30 -3.67 3.48 13.35
C THR A 30 -2.54 2.60 12.83
N TRP A 31 -1.88 1.88 13.74
CA TRP A 31 -0.86 0.90 13.41
C TRP A 31 -1.48 -0.48 13.32
N GLN A 32 -1.15 -1.21 12.24
CA GLN A 32 -1.60 -2.57 12.02
C GLN A 32 -0.40 -3.48 11.76
N SER A 33 -0.39 -4.64 12.42
CA SER A 33 0.54 -5.74 12.10
C SER A 33 -0.22 -6.80 11.33
N LEU A 34 0.28 -7.18 10.17
CA LEU A 34 -0.29 -8.22 9.31
C LEU A 34 0.74 -9.35 9.17
N ALA A 35 0.28 -10.58 9.37
CA ALA A 35 1.08 -11.75 9.04
C ALA A 35 1.21 -11.93 7.53
N GLY A 36 2.28 -12.59 7.08
CA GLY A 36 2.44 -12.94 5.67
C GLY A 36 1.24 -13.73 5.14
N GLY A 37 0.79 -13.41 3.93
CA GLY A 37 -0.40 -13.96 3.27
C GLY A 37 -1.70 -13.21 3.55
N TRP A 38 -1.76 -12.30 4.53
CA TRP A 38 -2.97 -11.54 4.82
C TRP A 38 -3.22 -10.44 3.79
N GLU A 39 -4.49 -10.25 3.50
CA GLU A 39 -4.96 -9.20 2.59
C GLU A 39 -4.99 -7.84 3.27
N VAL A 40 -4.56 -6.81 2.56
CA VAL A 40 -4.72 -5.40 2.95
C VAL A 40 -6.04 -4.86 2.41
N PHE A 41 -6.33 -5.11 1.13
CA PHE A 41 -7.61 -4.82 0.47
C PHE A 41 -7.73 -5.60 -0.85
N SER A 42 -8.96 -5.80 -1.31
CA SER A 42 -9.28 -6.54 -2.54
C SER A 42 -9.56 -5.62 -3.72
N GLN A 43 -9.25 -6.11 -4.92
CA GLN A 43 -9.66 -5.50 -6.19
C GLN A 43 -11.18 -5.33 -6.25
N GLY A 44 -11.64 -4.20 -6.77
CA GLY A 44 -13.06 -3.88 -6.93
C GLY A 44 -13.76 -3.38 -5.67
N THR A 45 -13.10 -3.39 -4.51
CA THR A 45 -13.67 -2.80 -3.27
C THR A 45 -13.44 -1.28 -3.22
N PRO A 46 -14.37 -0.51 -2.62
CA PRO A 46 -14.16 0.90 -2.36
C PRO A 46 -12.94 1.13 -1.47
N SER A 47 -12.25 2.25 -1.67
CA SER A 47 -11.14 2.64 -0.80
C SER A 47 -11.66 3.43 0.39
N ASP A 48 -11.43 2.92 1.59
CA ASP A 48 -11.80 3.52 2.86
C ASP A 48 -10.60 4.06 3.66
N ALA A 49 -9.39 3.72 3.26
CA ALA A 49 -8.17 4.15 3.91
C ALA A 49 -6.96 4.20 2.98
N LEU A 50 -5.99 5.04 3.35
CA LEU A 50 -4.63 5.03 2.82
C LEU A 50 -3.77 4.16 3.74
N HIS A 51 -3.05 3.21 3.16
CA HIS A 51 -2.12 2.38 3.91
C HIS A 51 -0.68 2.73 3.53
N ILE A 52 0.20 2.88 4.51
CA ILE A 52 1.63 3.14 4.29
C ILE A 52 2.40 1.98 4.88
N ASN A 53 3.14 1.28 4.02
CA ASN A 53 3.98 0.16 4.45
C ASN A 53 5.17 0.70 5.28
N LEU A 54 5.23 0.34 6.56
CA LEU A 54 6.32 0.77 7.46
C LEU A 54 7.46 -0.24 7.49
N THR A 55 7.14 -1.53 7.47
CA THR A 55 8.11 -2.63 7.42
C THR A 55 7.53 -3.78 6.62
N GLY A 56 8.36 -4.75 6.26
CA GLY A 56 7.91 -5.89 5.50
C GLY A 56 7.86 -5.64 4.00
N ARG A 57 6.96 -6.31 3.31
CA ARG A 57 6.79 -6.19 1.87
C ARG A 57 5.37 -6.59 1.47
N LEU A 58 4.77 -5.81 0.58
CA LEU A 58 3.48 -6.13 0.01
C LEU A 58 3.64 -6.61 -1.43
N ILE A 59 2.71 -7.44 -1.87
CA ILE A 59 2.54 -7.89 -3.26
C ILE A 59 1.22 -7.33 -3.80
N VAL A 60 1.25 -6.84 -5.03
CA VAL A 60 0.08 -6.32 -5.75
C VAL A 60 -0.30 -7.32 -6.82
N VAL A 61 -1.53 -7.80 -6.77
CA VAL A 61 -2.07 -8.81 -7.67
C VAL A 61 -3.33 -8.26 -8.34
N ARG A 62 -3.42 -8.39 -9.64
CA ARG A 62 -4.59 -8.03 -10.43
C ARG A 62 -5.22 -9.28 -11.03
N GLU A 63 -6.51 -9.42 -10.83
CA GLU A 63 -7.30 -10.40 -11.57
C GLU A 63 -7.56 -9.87 -12.98
N GLY A 64 -7.15 -10.63 -13.99
CA GLY A 64 -7.40 -10.33 -15.40
C GLY A 64 -8.83 -10.65 -15.82
N ALA A 65 -9.21 -10.19 -17.01
CA ALA A 65 -10.54 -10.45 -17.58
C ALA A 65 -10.82 -11.94 -17.85
N ASP A 66 -9.78 -12.75 -17.93
CA ASP A 66 -9.82 -14.22 -18.08
C ASP A 66 -9.84 -14.96 -16.74
N GLY A 67 -9.89 -14.24 -15.63
CA GLY A 67 -9.84 -14.79 -14.27
C GLY A 67 -8.45 -15.24 -13.80
N ALA A 68 -7.41 -14.99 -14.60
CA ALA A 68 -6.03 -15.28 -14.20
C ALA A 68 -5.45 -14.14 -13.36
N ASP A 69 -4.75 -14.49 -12.29
CA ASP A 69 -4.04 -13.52 -11.45
C ASP A 69 -2.70 -13.12 -12.08
N GLU A 70 -2.48 -11.82 -12.18
CA GLU A 70 -1.21 -11.23 -12.60
C GLU A 70 -0.54 -10.51 -11.42
N VAL A 71 0.71 -10.85 -11.13
CA VAL A 71 1.52 -10.06 -10.19
C VAL A 71 1.93 -8.76 -10.88
N VAL A 72 1.31 -7.65 -10.45
CA VAL A 72 1.62 -6.31 -10.95
C VAL A 72 2.94 -5.83 -10.40
N GLY A 73 3.28 -6.21 -9.16
CA GLY A 73 4.57 -5.89 -8.54
C GLY A 73 4.57 -5.90 -7.02
N TYR A 74 5.59 -5.27 -6.45
CA TYR A 74 5.87 -5.31 -5.01
C TYR A 74 6.00 -3.91 -4.43
N ILE A 75 5.57 -3.76 -3.18
CA ILE A 75 5.66 -2.51 -2.43
C ILE A 75 6.55 -2.73 -1.23
N ARG A 76 7.57 -1.89 -1.12
CA ARG A 76 8.53 -1.88 -0.01
C ARG A 76 8.14 -0.86 1.05
N ALA A 77 8.85 -0.90 2.17
CA ALA A 77 8.69 0.08 3.24
C ALA A 77 8.83 1.53 2.74
N GLY A 78 8.04 2.41 3.32
CA GLY A 78 7.98 3.84 3.01
C GLY A 78 7.15 4.19 1.78
N VAL A 79 6.37 3.24 1.24
CA VAL A 79 5.53 3.49 0.05
C VAL A 79 4.06 3.31 0.40
N PRO A 80 3.21 4.31 0.12
CA PRO A 80 1.76 4.20 0.33
C PRO A 80 1.10 3.29 -0.70
N VAL A 81 -0.08 2.75 -0.34
CA VAL A 81 -0.99 1.99 -1.20
C VAL A 81 -2.44 2.40 -0.96
N GLY A 82 -3.28 2.28 -1.99
CA GLY A 82 -4.68 2.72 -1.96
C GLY A 82 -4.86 4.19 -2.34
N GLU A 83 -3.77 4.93 -2.54
CA GLU A 83 -3.79 6.36 -2.89
C GLU A 83 -4.49 6.66 -4.21
N MET A 84 -4.36 5.76 -5.21
CA MET A 84 -5.02 5.94 -6.51
C MET A 84 -6.54 5.96 -6.33
N SER A 85 -7.08 4.98 -5.63
CA SER A 85 -8.52 4.85 -5.39
C SER A 85 -9.09 5.94 -4.50
N ILE A 86 -8.31 6.41 -3.51
CA ILE A 86 -8.71 7.56 -2.68
C ILE A 86 -8.83 8.81 -3.53
N LEU A 87 -7.85 9.10 -4.37
CA LEU A 87 -7.81 10.34 -5.14
C LEU A 87 -8.75 10.34 -6.35
N SER A 88 -8.95 9.18 -6.99
CA SER A 88 -9.87 9.07 -8.14
C SER A 88 -11.32 8.86 -7.74
N GLY A 89 -11.59 8.34 -6.54
CA GLY A 89 -12.91 7.87 -6.12
C GLY A 89 -13.31 6.52 -6.73
N GLU A 90 -12.44 5.91 -7.54
CA GLU A 90 -12.66 4.61 -8.17
C GLU A 90 -12.36 3.46 -7.19
N PRO A 91 -12.98 2.29 -7.34
CA PRO A 91 -12.62 1.08 -6.60
C PRO A 91 -11.15 0.69 -6.81
N HIS A 92 -10.61 -0.13 -5.90
CA HIS A 92 -9.25 -0.64 -6.04
C HIS A 92 -9.05 -1.41 -7.35
N SER A 93 -8.02 -1.05 -8.12
CA SER A 93 -7.70 -1.66 -9.42
C SER A 93 -6.92 -2.97 -9.31
N ALA A 94 -6.51 -3.36 -8.11
CA ALA A 94 -5.79 -4.58 -7.80
C ALA A 94 -5.93 -4.92 -6.31
N SER A 95 -5.73 -6.18 -5.96
CA SER A 95 -5.63 -6.64 -4.58
C SER A 95 -4.22 -6.46 -4.05
N VAL A 96 -4.09 -6.24 -2.74
CA VAL A 96 -2.78 -6.11 -2.07
C VAL A 96 -2.73 -7.07 -0.89
N TYR A 97 -1.65 -7.84 -0.80
CA TYR A 97 -1.40 -8.81 0.27
C TYR A 97 -0.04 -8.56 0.93
N ALA A 98 0.07 -8.90 2.20
CA ALA A 98 1.35 -8.96 2.90
C ALA A 98 2.16 -10.16 2.38
N LEU A 99 3.30 -9.92 1.72
CA LEU A 99 4.16 -11.01 1.25
C LEU A 99 4.91 -11.70 2.41
N ARG A 100 5.09 -11.00 3.50
CA ARG A 100 5.68 -11.43 4.78
C ARG A 100 5.12 -10.55 5.88
N ASP A 101 5.45 -10.84 7.13
CA ASP A 101 5.04 -10.01 8.26
C ASP A 101 5.35 -8.54 7.99
N THR A 102 4.32 -7.73 8.11
CA THR A 102 4.28 -6.34 7.64
C THR A 102 3.62 -5.45 8.67
N GLU A 103 4.20 -4.30 8.92
CA GLU A 103 3.56 -3.22 9.70
C GLU A 103 3.06 -2.14 8.75
N LEU A 104 1.81 -1.76 8.91
CA LEU A 104 1.15 -0.70 8.16
C LEU A 104 0.77 0.45 9.07
N LEU A 105 0.87 1.67 8.56
CA LEU A 105 0.18 2.83 9.07
C LEU A 105 -1.08 3.03 8.21
N THR A 106 -2.25 3.01 8.86
CA THR A 106 -3.55 3.12 8.18
C THR A 106 -4.20 4.43 8.54
N ILE A 107 -4.51 5.25 7.54
CA ILE A 107 -5.15 6.56 7.66
C ILE A 107 -6.53 6.47 7.02
N PRO A 108 -7.63 6.63 7.80
CA PRO A 108 -8.99 6.62 7.25
C PRO A 108 -9.19 7.68 6.17
N ARG A 109 -10.04 7.40 5.18
CA ARG A 109 -10.31 8.28 4.04
C ARG A 109 -10.62 9.72 4.45
N GLU A 110 -11.52 9.90 5.42
CA GLU A 110 -11.89 11.23 5.91
C GLU A 110 -10.71 12.02 6.48
N SER A 111 -9.77 11.32 7.11
CA SER A 111 -8.53 11.91 7.62
C SER A 111 -7.56 12.24 6.49
N VAL A 112 -7.49 11.40 5.44
CA VAL A 112 -6.70 11.70 4.23
C VAL A 112 -7.22 12.96 3.55
N ASP A 113 -8.54 13.09 3.39
CA ASP A 113 -9.17 14.27 2.79
C ASP A 113 -8.85 15.55 3.58
N ARG A 114 -8.89 15.47 4.92
CA ARG A 114 -8.51 16.58 5.80
C ARG A 114 -7.03 16.92 5.66
N LEU A 115 -6.13 15.91 5.69
CA LEU A 115 -4.69 16.11 5.53
C LEU A 115 -4.35 16.76 4.18
N ILE A 116 -5.03 16.38 3.10
CA ILE A 116 -4.84 16.99 1.77
C ILE A 116 -5.23 18.48 1.80
N ASN A 117 -6.33 18.82 2.47
CA ASN A 117 -6.82 20.19 2.52
C ASN A 117 -5.99 21.11 3.44
N GLU A 118 -5.48 20.58 4.54
CA GLU A 118 -4.80 21.37 5.58
C GLU A 118 -3.28 21.36 5.43
N HIS A 119 -2.69 20.35 4.78
CA HIS A 119 -1.25 20.13 4.68
C HIS A 119 -0.80 19.98 3.22
N GLY A 120 -0.36 21.07 2.61
CA GLY A 120 0.05 21.10 1.20
C GLY A 120 1.25 20.20 0.88
N ASP A 121 2.14 19.94 1.83
CA ASP A 121 3.28 19.04 1.68
C ASP A 121 2.82 17.56 1.63
N PHE A 122 1.77 17.19 2.37
CA PHE A 122 1.13 15.87 2.28
C PHE A 122 0.49 15.68 0.90
N ALA A 123 -0.29 16.66 0.45
CA ALA A 123 -0.91 16.64 -0.88
C ALA A 123 0.15 16.51 -1.99
N ALA A 124 1.25 17.27 -1.90
CA ALA A 124 2.35 17.21 -2.85
C ALA A 124 3.09 15.85 -2.81
N ALA A 125 3.22 15.22 -1.64
CA ALA A 125 3.83 13.91 -1.51
C ALA A 125 2.96 12.83 -2.17
N LEU A 126 1.65 12.83 -1.95
CA LEU A 126 0.71 11.92 -2.62
C LEU A 126 0.71 12.12 -4.15
N ALA A 127 0.65 13.37 -4.61
CA ALA A 127 0.67 13.68 -6.04
C ALA A 127 1.93 13.14 -6.72
N ARG A 128 3.10 13.23 -6.08
CA ARG A 128 4.36 12.66 -6.61
C ARG A 128 4.28 11.15 -6.79
N ILE A 129 3.69 10.43 -5.84
CA ILE A 129 3.50 8.98 -5.93
C ILE A 129 2.60 8.64 -7.12
N VAL A 130 1.43 9.29 -7.22
CA VAL A 130 0.46 9.05 -8.31
C VAL A 130 1.07 9.34 -9.66
N LEU A 131 1.75 10.48 -9.82
CA LEU A 131 2.41 10.84 -11.08
C LEU A 131 3.51 9.84 -11.46
N THR A 132 4.26 9.33 -10.49
CA THR A 132 5.28 8.30 -10.73
C THR A 132 4.65 7.00 -11.23
N ARG A 133 3.54 6.57 -10.61
CA ARG A 133 2.81 5.37 -11.01
C ARG A 133 2.14 5.51 -12.37
N ALA A 134 1.54 6.66 -12.65
CA ALA A 134 0.91 6.94 -13.93
C ALA A 134 1.92 6.95 -15.10
N ARG A 135 3.14 7.44 -14.87
CA ARG A 135 4.19 7.47 -15.91
C ARG A 135 4.85 6.12 -16.14
N HIS A 136 4.92 5.27 -15.13
CA HIS A 136 5.63 3.99 -15.17
C HIS A 136 4.77 2.84 -14.65
N PRO A 137 3.63 2.53 -15.31
CA PRO A 137 2.69 1.54 -14.81
C PRO A 137 3.30 0.15 -14.62
N LYS A 138 4.33 -0.22 -15.40
CA LYS A 138 5.05 -1.51 -15.29
C LYS A 138 6.27 -1.49 -14.37
N THR A 139 6.83 -0.33 -14.04
CA THR A 139 8.06 -0.17 -13.23
C THR A 139 7.82 0.49 -11.87
N SER A 140 6.64 1.02 -11.64
CA SER A 140 6.29 1.66 -10.37
C SER A 140 6.21 0.69 -9.18
N PHE A 141 6.09 -0.58 -9.49
CA PHE A 141 6.24 -1.67 -8.52
C PHE A 141 7.58 -2.35 -8.81
N GLN A 142 8.48 -2.39 -7.85
CA GLN A 142 9.82 -2.95 -8.06
C GLN A 142 9.73 -4.43 -8.48
N GLN A 143 10.17 -4.74 -9.70
CA GLN A 143 10.20 -6.09 -10.29
C GLN A 143 11.32 -7.00 -9.75
N SER A 144 11.83 -6.77 -8.55
CA SER A 144 12.73 -7.75 -7.93
C SER A 144 11.93 -8.90 -7.38
N ALA A 145 11.45 -9.77 -8.27
CA ALA A 145 10.84 -11.03 -7.88
C ALA A 145 11.92 -11.92 -7.24
N PRO A 146 11.71 -12.50 -6.05
CA PRO A 146 12.49 -13.63 -5.63
C PRO A 146 12.28 -14.76 -6.63
N ARG A 147 13.32 -15.51 -6.95
CA ARG A 147 13.28 -16.59 -7.96
C ARG A 147 12.48 -17.82 -7.53
N ILE A 148 11.95 -17.85 -6.31
CA ILE A 148 11.16 -18.97 -5.77
C ILE A 148 10.04 -18.38 -4.93
N PHE A 149 8.79 -18.71 -5.28
CA PHE A 149 7.61 -18.44 -4.47
C PHE A 149 7.03 -19.76 -3.99
N ALA A 150 6.82 -19.89 -2.68
CA ALA A 150 5.80 -20.78 -2.15
C ALA A 150 4.64 -19.89 -1.69
N VAL A 151 3.53 -19.91 -2.39
CA VAL A 151 2.27 -19.30 -1.92
C VAL A 151 1.60 -20.36 -1.04
N ILE A 152 1.71 -20.16 0.26
CA ILE A 152 0.94 -20.97 1.22
C ILE A 152 -0.34 -20.19 1.48
N ALA A 153 -1.47 -20.70 0.99
CA ALA A 153 -2.77 -20.18 1.35
C ALA A 153 -3.03 -20.47 2.82
N THR A 154 -3.10 -19.41 3.61
CA THR A 154 -3.48 -19.48 5.02
C THR A 154 -4.94 -19.12 5.25
N SER A 155 -5.66 -18.77 4.17
CA SER A 155 -7.09 -18.49 4.18
C SER A 155 -7.87 -19.59 3.44
N PRO A 156 -8.99 -20.09 3.98
CA PRO A 156 -9.81 -21.12 3.33
C PRO A 156 -10.46 -20.68 2.01
N SER A 157 -10.34 -19.42 1.63
CA SER A 157 -10.86 -18.87 0.37
C SER A 157 -9.84 -18.82 -0.78
N ILE A 158 -8.59 -19.23 -0.56
CA ILE A 158 -7.56 -19.26 -1.61
C ILE A 158 -7.32 -20.70 -2.04
N ASP A 159 -7.76 -21.05 -3.26
CA ASP A 159 -7.45 -22.34 -3.89
C ASP A 159 -6.02 -22.30 -4.44
N VAL A 160 -5.11 -22.97 -3.74
CA VAL A 160 -3.66 -23.03 -4.09
C VAL A 160 -3.41 -23.86 -5.34
N ASP A 161 -4.23 -24.89 -5.58
CA ASP A 161 -4.03 -25.84 -6.68
C ASP A 161 -4.25 -25.21 -8.06
N ALA A 162 -5.06 -24.16 -8.14
CA ALA A 162 -5.30 -23.43 -9.37
C ALA A 162 -4.14 -22.49 -9.77
N ARG A 163 -3.24 -22.12 -8.84
CA ARG A 163 -2.21 -21.08 -9.03
C ARG A 163 -0.80 -21.61 -9.26
N VAL A 164 -0.57 -22.91 -9.11
CA VAL A 164 0.76 -23.55 -9.26
C VAL A 164 1.01 -24.08 -10.68
N LYS A 165 0.02 -24.03 -11.58
CA LYS A 165 0.10 -24.58 -12.95
C LYS A 165 0.36 -23.55 -14.05
N ALA A 166 0.91 -22.37 -13.72
CA ALA A 166 1.34 -21.38 -14.72
C ALA A 166 2.86 -21.23 -14.73
#